data_ac8077bf33f649c0412cdc64d0a57e94
#
_entry.id   ac8077bf33f649c0412cdc64d0a57e94
#
_cell.length_a   1.000
_cell.length_b   1.000
_cell.length_c   1.000
_cell.angle_alpha   90.00
_cell.angle_beta   90.00
_cell.angle_gamma   90.00
#
_symmetry.space_group_name_H-M   'P 1'
#
loop_
_entity.id
_entity.type
_entity.pdbx_description
1 polymer ?
#
loop_
_entity_poly.entity_id
_entity_poly.type
_entity_poly.pdbx_seq_one_letter_code
_entity_poly.pdbx_strand_id
1 'polypeptide(L)'
;VDRGLYDQPRHNALTGKTAAPDYRSVIDAVSRRDQVRVLVDGMTAANALGLTDAVPAQVVVHTDGRLRPIQLGNLTIQFRLTAASKLYWAGHPAMQVVQALHWLRDTLSEQRDAVIARLTRLLASDASGVLRDDLQQGLPTLPAWMQDLLREILRETDVADAGRRSYLMTPTRPAFPAERYVAQGAHR
;
A
#
# COMPACT_ATOMS: atom_id res chain seq x y z
N VAL A 1 -6.53 4.65 26.08
CA VAL A 1 -5.83 3.49 25.54
C VAL A 1 -6.24 2.28 26.36
N ASP A 2 -6.53 1.16 25.72
CA ASP A 2 -7.03 -0.06 26.36
C ASP A 2 -5.92 -0.76 27.19
N ARG A 3 -6.32 -1.63 28.16
CA ARG A 3 -5.35 -2.33 29.03
C ARG A 3 -4.29 -3.07 28.19
N GLY A 4 -3.00 -2.79 28.45
CA GLY A 4 -1.88 -3.43 27.76
C GLY A 4 -1.49 -2.79 26.42
N LEU A 5 -2.11 -1.70 26.02
CA LEU A 5 -1.66 -0.86 24.91
C LEU A 5 -1.02 0.41 25.47
N TYR A 6 0.27 0.54 25.24
CA TYR A 6 1.04 1.73 25.62
C TYR A 6 1.32 2.54 24.39
N ASP A 7 0.95 3.83 24.41
CA ASP A 7 1.30 4.78 23.37
C ASP A 7 2.67 5.39 23.68
N GLN A 8 3.50 5.51 22.65
CA GLN A 8 4.71 6.30 22.71
C GLN A 8 4.38 7.67 22.08
N PRO A 9 4.12 8.72 22.86
CA PRO A 9 3.64 9.99 22.34
C PRO A 9 4.65 10.58 21.35
N ARG A 10 4.21 10.83 20.12
CA ARG A 10 4.98 11.57 19.14
C ARG A 10 4.56 13.04 19.20
N HIS A 11 5.49 13.92 19.51
CA HIS A 11 5.23 15.36 19.46
C HIS A 11 5.26 15.85 18.02
N ASN A 12 4.21 16.51 17.60
CA ASN A 12 4.20 17.23 16.35
C ASN A 12 4.97 18.55 16.52
N ALA A 13 6.13 18.65 15.88
CA ALA A 13 7.02 19.80 15.99
C ALA A 13 6.38 21.12 15.51
N LEU A 14 5.36 21.05 14.63
CA LEU A 14 4.67 22.22 14.08
C LEU A 14 3.54 22.74 14.97
N THR A 15 2.87 21.85 15.71
CA THR A 15 1.68 22.22 16.52
C THR A 15 1.93 22.15 18.02
N GLY A 16 3.07 21.61 18.46
CA GLY A 16 3.38 21.37 19.88
C GLY A 16 2.45 20.38 20.59
N LYS A 17 1.52 19.76 19.84
CA LYS A 17 0.56 18.78 20.38
C LYS A 17 1.03 17.35 20.16
N THR A 18 0.65 16.47 21.08
CA THR A 18 0.85 15.02 20.92
C THR A 18 0.00 14.54 19.76
N ALA A 19 0.63 13.92 18.73
CA ALA A 19 -0.09 13.29 17.66
C ALA A 19 -0.84 12.06 18.19
N ALA A 20 -2.09 11.87 17.75
CA ALA A 20 -2.80 10.62 18.02
C ALA A 20 -2.03 9.43 17.43
N PRO A 21 -2.04 8.27 18.10
CA PRO A 21 -1.40 7.07 17.56
C PRO A 21 -2.02 6.71 16.21
N ASP A 22 -1.17 6.20 15.29
CA ASP A 22 -1.65 5.68 14.02
C ASP A 22 -2.53 4.43 14.27
N TYR A 23 -3.75 4.45 13.76
CA TYR A 23 -4.71 3.36 13.95
C TYR A 23 -4.15 2.00 13.48
N ARG A 24 -3.28 1.98 12.46
CA ARG A 24 -2.65 0.75 11.96
C ARG A 24 -1.77 0.12 13.02
N SER A 25 -0.92 0.92 13.67
CA SER A 25 -0.07 0.46 14.76
C SER A 25 -0.89 -0.10 15.93
N VAL A 26 -2.07 0.49 16.19
CA VAL A 26 -2.99 0.01 17.23
C VAL A 26 -3.61 -1.32 16.83
N ILE A 27 -4.09 -1.46 15.59
CA ILE A 27 -4.65 -2.70 15.06
C ILE A 27 -3.60 -3.83 15.11
N ASP A 28 -2.38 -3.57 14.69
CA ASP A 28 -1.28 -4.54 14.73
C ASP A 28 -0.93 -4.95 16.17
N ALA A 29 -0.93 -4.01 17.10
CA ALA A 29 -0.67 -4.29 18.51
C ALA A 29 -1.78 -5.17 19.12
N VAL A 30 -3.05 -4.87 18.81
CA VAL A 30 -4.21 -5.67 19.24
C VAL A 30 -4.17 -7.07 18.65
N SER A 31 -3.90 -7.19 17.35
CA SER A 31 -3.80 -8.48 16.66
C SER A 31 -2.75 -9.40 17.32
N ARG A 32 -1.58 -8.83 17.64
CA ARG A 32 -0.51 -9.58 18.31
C ARG A 32 -0.84 -9.93 19.77
N ARG A 33 -1.41 -8.96 20.53
CA ARG A 33 -1.75 -9.16 21.94
C ARG A 33 -2.79 -10.24 22.12
N ASP A 34 -3.86 -10.17 21.32
CA ASP A 34 -5.04 -11.04 21.47
C ASP A 34 -4.97 -12.27 20.55
N GLN A 35 -3.91 -12.37 19.73
CA GLN A 35 -3.66 -13.47 18.77
C GLN A 35 -4.86 -13.71 17.84
N VAL A 36 -5.47 -12.63 17.36
CA VAL A 36 -6.61 -12.65 16.45
C VAL A 36 -6.18 -12.23 15.05
N ARG A 37 -6.88 -12.76 14.04
CA ARG A 37 -6.77 -12.27 12.68
C ARG A 37 -7.56 -11.00 12.51
N VAL A 38 -7.01 -10.05 11.77
CA VAL A 38 -7.63 -8.75 11.51
C VAL A 38 -7.66 -8.45 10.01
N LEU A 39 -8.77 -7.92 9.54
CA LEU A 39 -9.00 -7.54 8.17
C LEU A 39 -9.65 -6.15 8.17
N VAL A 40 -8.95 -5.15 7.67
CA VAL A 40 -9.46 -3.77 7.60
C VAL A 40 -10.55 -3.69 6.53
N ASP A 41 -11.59 -2.90 6.77
CA ASP A 41 -12.68 -2.71 5.78
C ASP A 41 -12.19 -2.03 4.49
N GLY A 42 -12.99 -2.20 3.42
CA GLY A 42 -12.59 -1.76 2.09
C GLY A 42 -12.47 -0.25 1.92
N MET A 43 -13.31 0.57 2.57
CA MET A 43 -13.22 2.03 2.48
C MET A 43 -11.94 2.54 3.14
N THR A 44 -11.61 2.03 4.32
CA THR A 44 -10.37 2.34 5.02
C THR A 44 -9.15 1.92 4.19
N ALA A 45 -9.21 0.74 3.57
CA ALA A 45 -8.14 0.25 2.69
C ALA A 45 -8.00 1.13 1.44
N ALA A 46 -9.10 1.51 0.78
CA ALA A 46 -9.08 2.37 -0.41
C ALA A 46 -8.52 3.76 -0.11
N ASN A 47 -8.91 4.36 1.02
CA ASN A 47 -8.36 5.63 1.48
C ASN A 47 -6.85 5.52 1.76
N ALA A 48 -6.42 4.46 2.45
CA ALA A 48 -5.02 4.20 2.76
C ALA A 48 -4.14 4.07 1.51
N LEU A 49 -4.70 3.54 0.40
CA LEU A 49 -4.00 3.39 -0.88
C LEU A 49 -4.13 4.65 -1.77
N GLY A 50 -4.88 5.67 -1.35
CA GLY A 50 -5.15 6.87 -2.15
C GLY A 50 -6.00 6.58 -3.39
N LEU A 51 -6.93 5.62 -3.28
CA LEU A 51 -7.92 5.27 -4.30
C LEU A 51 -9.25 5.99 -4.09
N THR A 52 -9.40 6.70 -3.00
CA THR A 52 -10.55 7.55 -2.69
C THR A 52 -10.13 8.65 -1.72
N ASP A 53 -10.78 9.81 -1.85
CA ASP A 53 -10.65 10.93 -0.91
C ASP A 53 -11.61 10.80 0.28
N ALA A 54 -12.47 9.78 0.29
CA ALA A 54 -13.38 9.51 1.40
C ALA A 54 -12.61 9.19 2.68
N VAL A 55 -12.75 10.03 3.70
CA VAL A 55 -12.13 9.82 5.01
C VAL A 55 -13.12 9.08 5.90
N PRO A 56 -12.81 7.85 6.35
CA PRO A 56 -13.72 7.12 7.23
C PRO A 56 -13.84 7.82 8.60
N ALA A 57 -15.07 8.05 9.06
CA ALA A 57 -15.33 8.56 10.42
C ALA A 57 -14.99 7.52 11.50
N GLN A 58 -14.96 6.26 11.12
CA GLN A 58 -14.56 5.14 11.95
C GLN A 58 -13.81 4.11 11.11
N VAL A 59 -12.85 3.41 11.71
CA VAL A 59 -12.15 2.28 11.10
C VAL A 59 -12.86 1.01 11.51
N VAL A 60 -13.41 0.26 10.56
CA VAL A 60 -14.02 -1.04 10.81
C VAL A 60 -13.00 -2.14 10.55
N VAL A 61 -12.85 -3.04 11.51
CA VAL A 61 -11.93 -4.18 11.44
C VAL A 61 -12.70 -5.48 11.66
N HIS A 62 -12.65 -6.36 10.67
CA HIS A 62 -13.19 -7.71 10.79
C HIS A 62 -12.17 -8.60 11.49
N THR A 63 -12.63 -9.44 12.43
CA THR A 63 -11.76 -10.29 13.24
C THR A 63 -12.49 -11.58 13.66
N ASP A 64 -11.74 -12.63 13.97
CA ASP A 64 -12.24 -13.88 14.54
C ASP A 64 -12.33 -13.86 16.07
N GLY A 65 -11.87 -12.77 16.70
CA GLY A 65 -11.98 -12.56 18.15
C GLY A 65 -13.05 -11.54 18.54
N ARG A 66 -13.56 -11.64 19.75
CA ARG A 66 -14.48 -10.63 20.32
C ARG A 66 -13.67 -9.53 20.98
N LEU A 67 -13.60 -8.38 20.31
CA LEU A 67 -12.87 -7.21 20.79
C LEU A 67 -13.83 -6.05 21.06
N ARG A 68 -13.46 -5.20 22.01
CA ARG A 68 -14.19 -3.95 22.29
C ARG A 68 -13.68 -2.84 21.37
N PRO A 69 -14.56 -1.88 21.01
CA PRO A 69 -14.13 -0.70 20.26
C PRO A 69 -13.02 0.07 20.99
N ILE A 70 -12.11 0.65 20.22
CA ILE A 70 -11.02 1.48 20.75
C ILE A 70 -11.19 2.90 20.23
N GLN A 71 -11.18 3.87 21.15
CA GLN A 71 -11.24 5.29 20.83
C GLN A 71 -9.82 5.87 20.73
N LEU A 72 -9.52 6.48 19.59
CA LEU A 72 -8.25 7.19 19.33
C LEU A 72 -8.53 8.66 19.00
N GLY A 73 -8.63 9.50 20.03
CA GLY A 73 -9.08 10.88 19.81
C GLY A 73 -10.47 10.92 19.18
N ASN A 74 -10.58 11.50 17.99
CA ASN A 74 -11.83 11.59 17.23
C ASN A 74 -12.12 10.37 16.35
N LEU A 75 -11.18 9.42 16.24
CA LEU A 75 -11.32 8.20 15.44
C LEU A 75 -11.72 7.04 16.34
N THR A 76 -12.69 6.25 15.89
CA THR A 76 -13.10 5.02 16.57
C THR A 76 -12.70 3.80 15.74
N ILE A 77 -12.02 2.83 16.34
CA ILE A 77 -11.80 1.51 15.75
C ILE A 77 -12.92 0.59 16.24
N GLN A 78 -13.74 0.09 15.31
CA GLN A 78 -14.82 -0.86 15.56
C GLN A 78 -14.38 -2.25 15.14
N PHE A 79 -14.51 -3.24 16.02
CA PHE A 79 -14.21 -4.62 15.70
C PHE A 79 -15.52 -5.40 15.41
N ARG A 80 -15.55 -6.10 14.29
CA ARG A 80 -16.68 -6.93 13.87
C ARG A 80 -16.27 -8.38 13.83
N LEU A 81 -16.92 -9.20 14.65
CA LEU A 81 -16.72 -10.65 14.61
C LEU A 81 -17.13 -11.21 13.25
N THR A 82 -16.23 -11.94 12.63
CA THR A 82 -16.39 -12.47 11.28
C THR A 82 -15.93 -13.92 11.24
N ALA A 83 -16.60 -14.76 10.43
CA ALA A 83 -16.21 -16.15 10.29
C ALA A 83 -14.77 -16.27 9.71
N ALA A 84 -14.03 -17.22 10.23
CA ALA A 84 -12.64 -17.46 9.85
C ALA A 84 -12.42 -17.64 8.34
N SER A 85 -13.41 -18.25 7.65
CA SER A 85 -13.37 -18.44 6.19
C SER A 85 -13.38 -17.13 5.38
N LYS A 86 -13.87 -16.04 5.97
CA LYS A 86 -13.89 -14.71 5.33
C LYS A 86 -12.61 -13.90 5.60
N LEU A 87 -11.72 -14.42 6.41
CA LEU A 87 -10.48 -13.76 6.81
C LEU A 87 -9.26 -14.34 6.09
N TYR A 88 -9.43 -14.90 4.87
CA TYR A 88 -8.32 -15.45 4.10
C TYR A 88 -7.18 -14.43 3.94
N TRP A 89 -7.51 -13.22 3.55
CA TRP A 89 -6.54 -12.15 3.31
C TRP A 89 -6.02 -11.46 4.57
N ALA A 90 -6.52 -11.84 5.76
CA ALA A 90 -6.04 -11.27 7.02
C ALA A 90 -4.56 -11.60 7.25
N GLY A 91 -3.74 -10.58 7.47
CA GLY A 91 -2.29 -10.72 7.62
C GLY A 91 -1.50 -10.87 6.32
N HIS A 92 -2.16 -10.95 5.17
CA HIS A 92 -1.50 -10.96 3.88
C HIS A 92 -0.98 -9.56 3.50
N PRO A 93 0.20 -9.44 2.88
CA PRO A 93 0.72 -8.16 2.37
C PRO A 93 -0.26 -7.43 1.45
N ALA A 94 -0.97 -8.18 0.59
CA ALA A 94 -1.92 -7.64 -0.37
C ALA A 94 -3.33 -7.37 0.19
N MET A 95 -3.57 -7.61 1.48
CA MET A 95 -4.88 -7.44 2.12
C MET A 95 -5.55 -6.11 1.76
N GLN A 96 -4.82 -5.00 1.84
CA GLN A 96 -5.40 -3.68 1.58
C GLN A 96 -5.82 -3.51 0.11
N VAL A 97 -5.04 -4.03 -0.84
CA VAL A 97 -5.38 -3.98 -2.28
C VAL A 97 -6.67 -4.73 -2.53
N VAL A 98 -6.79 -5.95 -2.03
CA VAL A 98 -7.98 -6.79 -2.21
C VAL A 98 -9.21 -6.16 -1.56
N GLN A 99 -9.09 -5.65 -0.34
CA GLN A 99 -10.21 -5.00 0.35
C GLN A 99 -10.66 -3.72 -0.33
N ALA A 100 -9.72 -2.89 -0.79
CA ALA A 100 -10.03 -1.68 -1.54
C ALA A 100 -10.77 -1.99 -2.85
N LEU A 101 -10.33 -2.99 -3.60
CA LEU A 101 -10.98 -3.40 -4.84
C LEU A 101 -12.39 -3.96 -4.60
N HIS A 102 -12.61 -4.74 -3.54
CA HIS A 102 -13.96 -5.17 -3.15
C HIS A 102 -14.90 -3.99 -2.90
N TRP A 103 -14.41 -2.96 -2.23
CA TRP A 103 -15.20 -1.76 -1.94
C TRP A 103 -15.48 -0.92 -3.20
N LEU A 104 -14.49 -0.83 -4.10
CA LEU A 104 -14.61 -0.05 -5.35
C LEU A 104 -15.45 -0.73 -6.42
N ARG A 105 -15.89 -1.96 -6.23
CA ARG A 105 -16.53 -2.79 -7.26
C ARG A 105 -17.59 -2.05 -8.08
N ASP A 106 -18.50 -1.36 -7.40
CA ASP A 106 -19.67 -0.75 -8.04
C ASP A 106 -19.34 0.56 -8.77
N THR A 107 -18.24 1.22 -8.41
CA THR A 107 -17.75 2.47 -9.02
C THR A 107 -16.53 2.26 -9.91
N LEU A 108 -16.03 1.04 -10.00
CA LEU A 108 -14.78 0.71 -10.69
C LEU A 108 -14.81 1.11 -12.17
N SER A 109 -15.96 0.96 -12.85
CA SER A 109 -16.10 1.31 -14.27
C SER A 109 -15.82 2.79 -14.57
N GLU A 110 -16.14 3.67 -13.63
CA GLU A 110 -15.99 5.12 -13.77
C GLU A 110 -14.54 5.60 -13.53
N GLN A 111 -13.78 4.85 -12.75
CA GLN A 111 -12.44 5.25 -12.32
C GLN A 111 -11.36 4.18 -12.60
N ARG A 112 -11.65 3.24 -13.50
CA ARG A 112 -10.83 2.05 -13.77
C ARG A 112 -9.37 2.40 -14.07
N ASP A 113 -9.16 3.34 -14.99
CA ASP A 113 -7.80 3.71 -15.43
C ASP A 113 -7.00 4.38 -14.29
N ALA A 114 -7.66 5.19 -13.47
CA ALA A 114 -7.04 5.81 -12.30
C ALA A 114 -6.64 4.76 -11.24
N VAL A 115 -7.49 3.77 -11.00
CA VAL A 115 -7.22 2.65 -10.10
C VAL A 115 -6.05 1.81 -10.62
N ILE A 116 -6.04 1.45 -11.91
CA ILE A 116 -4.95 0.70 -12.54
C ILE A 116 -3.63 1.48 -12.39
N ALA A 117 -3.60 2.75 -12.83
CA ALA A 117 -2.41 3.56 -12.75
C ALA A 117 -1.88 3.74 -11.31
N ARG A 118 -2.78 3.83 -10.32
CA ARG A 118 -2.39 3.96 -8.91
C ARG A 118 -1.80 2.67 -8.37
N LEU A 119 -2.44 1.53 -8.64
CA LEU A 119 -1.98 0.23 -8.16
C LEU A 119 -0.70 -0.22 -8.88
N THR A 120 -0.56 0.02 -10.19
CA THR A 120 0.68 -0.23 -10.93
C THR A 120 1.85 0.54 -10.32
N ARG A 121 1.67 1.83 -9.97
CA ARG A 121 2.71 2.61 -9.28
C ARG A 121 3.04 2.06 -7.90
N LEU A 122 2.03 1.61 -7.14
CA LEU A 122 2.23 0.99 -5.84
C LEU A 122 3.08 -0.28 -5.95
N LEU A 123 2.71 -1.20 -6.85
CA LEU A 123 3.44 -2.44 -7.08
C LEU A 123 4.85 -2.20 -7.61
N ALA A 124 5.01 -1.21 -8.49
CA ALA A 124 6.32 -0.84 -9.02
C ALA A 124 7.22 -0.15 -7.96
N SER A 125 6.67 0.38 -6.87
CA SER A 125 7.43 0.91 -5.74
C SER A 125 7.80 -0.15 -4.69
N ASP A 126 7.20 -1.34 -4.75
CA ASP A 126 7.54 -2.46 -3.88
C ASP A 126 8.83 -3.16 -4.36
N ALA A 127 9.96 -2.65 -3.90
CA ALA A 127 11.27 -3.20 -4.25
C ALA A 127 11.47 -4.64 -3.75
N SER A 128 10.71 -5.09 -2.75
CA SER A 128 10.77 -6.45 -2.21
C SER A 128 10.04 -7.47 -3.08
N GLY A 129 9.07 -7.03 -3.89
CA GLY A 129 8.19 -7.88 -4.68
C GLY A 129 7.15 -8.66 -3.88
N VAL A 130 7.17 -8.56 -2.55
CA VAL A 130 6.32 -9.35 -1.64
C VAL A 130 4.84 -9.12 -1.91
N LEU A 131 4.45 -7.86 -2.18
CA LEU A 131 3.07 -7.52 -2.49
C LEU A 131 2.61 -8.15 -3.80
N ARG A 132 3.48 -8.16 -4.82
CA ARG A 132 3.23 -8.76 -6.13
C ARG A 132 3.08 -10.28 -6.03
N ASP A 133 4.01 -10.93 -5.34
CA ASP A 133 4.02 -12.38 -5.15
C ASP A 133 2.77 -12.84 -4.39
N ASP A 134 2.38 -12.12 -3.36
CA ASP A 134 1.19 -12.43 -2.56
C ASP A 134 -0.10 -12.29 -3.39
N LEU A 135 -0.22 -11.24 -4.22
CA LEU A 135 -1.32 -11.08 -5.18
C LEU A 135 -1.37 -12.24 -6.18
N GLN A 136 -0.25 -12.64 -6.76
CA GLN A 136 -0.18 -13.74 -7.73
C GLN A 136 -0.61 -15.06 -7.11
N GLN A 137 -0.13 -15.37 -5.92
CA GLN A 137 -0.50 -16.59 -5.19
C GLN A 137 -1.98 -16.62 -4.80
N GLY A 138 -2.51 -15.48 -4.38
CA GLY A 138 -3.89 -15.35 -3.94
C GLY A 138 -4.93 -15.20 -5.04
N LEU A 139 -4.53 -14.96 -6.31
CA LEU A 139 -5.46 -14.76 -7.44
C LEU A 139 -6.61 -15.77 -7.50
N PRO A 140 -6.38 -17.10 -7.36
CA PRO A 140 -7.44 -18.10 -7.48
C PRO A 140 -8.56 -17.97 -6.42
N THR A 141 -8.30 -17.27 -5.32
CA THR A 141 -9.29 -17.07 -4.24
C THR A 141 -10.22 -15.89 -4.50
N LEU A 142 -9.95 -15.09 -5.53
CA LEU A 142 -10.65 -13.86 -5.83
C LEU A 142 -11.77 -14.06 -6.88
N PRO A 143 -12.78 -13.18 -6.91
CA PRO A 143 -13.78 -13.18 -7.98
C PRO A 143 -13.14 -12.96 -9.36
N ALA A 144 -13.72 -13.54 -10.42
CA ALA A 144 -13.17 -13.50 -11.78
C ALA A 144 -12.84 -12.07 -12.26
N TRP A 145 -13.76 -11.11 -12.05
CA TRP A 145 -13.56 -9.71 -12.43
C TRP A 145 -12.32 -9.08 -11.79
N MET A 146 -12.04 -9.43 -10.51
CA MET A 146 -10.87 -8.92 -9.78
C MET A 146 -9.59 -9.61 -10.24
N GLN A 147 -9.67 -10.91 -10.56
CA GLN A 147 -8.55 -11.63 -11.15
C GLN A 147 -8.10 -11.00 -12.47
N ASP A 148 -9.07 -10.66 -13.35
CA ASP A 148 -8.77 -10.05 -14.66
C ASP A 148 -8.13 -8.68 -14.50
N LEU A 149 -8.67 -7.85 -13.61
CA LEU A 149 -8.10 -6.54 -13.28
C LEU A 149 -6.67 -6.64 -12.72
N LEU A 150 -6.46 -7.55 -11.78
CA LEU A 150 -5.14 -7.73 -11.17
C LEU A 150 -4.11 -8.30 -12.16
N ARG A 151 -4.50 -9.21 -13.06
CA ARG A 151 -3.61 -9.69 -14.13
C ARG A 151 -3.18 -8.56 -15.08
N GLU A 152 -4.08 -7.63 -15.37
CA GLU A 152 -3.75 -6.44 -16.17
C GLU A 152 -2.75 -5.55 -15.44
N ILE A 153 -3.01 -5.21 -14.17
CA ILE A 153 -2.13 -4.38 -13.34
C ILE A 153 -0.73 -5.01 -13.21
N LEU A 154 -0.67 -6.31 -12.97
CA LEU A 154 0.60 -7.05 -12.84
C LEU A 154 1.41 -6.99 -14.15
N ARG A 155 0.76 -7.19 -15.31
CA ARG A 155 1.42 -7.06 -16.63
C ARG A 155 1.96 -5.65 -16.88
N GLU A 156 1.18 -4.62 -16.57
CA GLU A 156 1.63 -3.23 -16.71
C GLU A 156 2.82 -2.91 -15.80
N THR A 157 2.82 -3.47 -14.60
CA THR A 157 3.94 -3.33 -13.66
C THR A 157 5.21 -3.96 -14.21
N ASP A 158 5.11 -5.16 -14.80
CA ASP A 158 6.27 -5.87 -15.39
C ASP A 158 6.86 -5.09 -16.58
N VAL A 159 6.00 -4.51 -17.43
CA VAL A 159 6.43 -3.64 -18.54
C VAL A 159 7.13 -2.39 -18.04
N ALA A 160 6.59 -1.74 -17.01
CA ALA A 160 7.19 -0.55 -16.41
C ALA A 160 8.56 -0.84 -15.78
N ASP A 161 8.72 -2.00 -15.14
CA ASP A 161 9.98 -2.43 -14.54
C ASP A 161 11.03 -2.80 -15.59
N ALA A 162 10.62 -3.45 -16.68
CA ALA A 162 11.51 -3.76 -17.81
C ALA A 162 12.04 -2.47 -18.47
N GLY A 163 11.17 -1.48 -18.67
CA GLY A 163 11.55 -0.17 -19.21
C GLY A 163 12.56 0.55 -18.34
N ARG A 164 12.38 0.54 -17.01
CA ARG A 164 13.34 1.15 -16.06
C ARG A 164 14.71 0.47 -16.09
N ARG A 165 14.76 -0.85 -16.12
CA ARG A 165 16.03 -1.60 -16.21
C ARG A 165 16.77 -1.32 -17.49
N SER A 166 16.07 -1.24 -18.63
CA SER A 166 16.67 -0.88 -19.92
C SER A 166 17.27 0.50 -19.93
N TYR A 167 16.61 1.49 -19.33
CA TYR A 167 17.11 2.86 -19.25
C TYR A 167 18.36 2.98 -18.37
N LEU A 168 18.44 2.23 -17.27
CA LEU A 168 19.60 2.22 -16.38
C LEU A 168 20.80 1.46 -16.94
N MET A 169 20.59 0.56 -17.91
CA MET A 169 21.66 -0.19 -18.59
C MET A 169 22.17 0.48 -19.86
N THR A 170 21.64 1.62 -20.29
CA THR A 170 22.19 2.36 -21.41
C THR A 170 23.47 3.06 -20.94
N PRO A 171 24.69 2.66 -21.40
CA PRO A 171 25.92 3.33 -21.00
C PRO A 171 25.85 4.77 -21.51
N THR A 172 25.97 5.71 -20.60
CA THR A 172 26.14 7.13 -20.95
C THR A 172 27.42 7.24 -21.76
N ARG A 173 27.27 7.35 -23.07
CA ARG A 173 28.41 7.56 -23.99
C ARG A 173 29.00 8.89 -23.61
N PRO A 174 30.29 8.98 -23.22
CA PRO A 174 30.92 10.26 -22.97
C PRO A 174 31.03 11.01 -24.30
N ALA A 175 30.21 12.03 -24.45
CA ALA A 175 30.32 12.96 -25.57
C ALA A 175 31.32 14.04 -25.19
N PHE A 176 32.61 13.79 -25.44
CA PHE A 176 33.55 14.86 -25.73
C PHE A 176 34.74 14.26 -26.48
N PRO A 177 35.01 14.65 -27.76
CA PRO A 177 36.29 14.42 -28.37
C PRO A 177 37.31 15.35 -27.69
N ALA A 178 38.39 14.77 -27.22
CA ALA A 178 39.55 15.55 -26.77
C ALA A 178 40.13 16.31 -27.99
N GLU A 179 39.85 17.60 -28.11
CA GLU A 179 40.55 18.48 -29.03
C GLU A 179 42.02 18.55 -28.60
N ARG A 180 42.89 18.08 -29.52
CA ARG A 180 44.34 18.22 -29.39
C ARG A 180 44.68 19.68 -29.45
N TYR A 181 45.11 20.22 -28.35
CA TYR A 181 45.80 21.54 -28.32
C TYR A 181 47.18 21.35 -28.91
N VAL A 182 47.35 21.76 -30.16
CA VAL A 182 48.66 21.86 -30.81
C VAL A 182 49.28 23.17 -30.35
N ALA A 183 50.26 23.08 -29.47
CA ALA A 183 51.08 24.23 -29.12
C ALA A 183 51.99 24.55 -30.31
N GLN A 184 51.73 25.65 -31.04
CA GLN A 184 52.68 26.26 -31.99
C GLN A 184 53.66 27.09 -31.21
N GLY A 185 54.92 26.67 -31.31
CA GLY A 185 56.05 27.39 -30.77
C GLY A 185 56.28 28.75 -31.48
N ALA A 186 56.56 29.74 -30.69
CA ALA A 186 57.01 31.01 -31.13
C ALA A 186 58.58 31.04 -31.23
N HIS A 187 59.04 31.25 -32.40
CA HIS A 187 60.40 31.75 -32.64
C HIS A 187 60.41 33.28 -32.67
N ARG A 188 61.34 33.79 -31.96
CA ARG A 188 62.07 35.11 -31.95
C ARG A 188 61.71 36.04 -30.83
#